data_364c95258405151d15024d3f78e6bf19
#
_entry.id   364c95258405151d15024d3f78e6bf19
#
_cell.length_a   1.000
_cell.length_b   1.000
_cell.length_c   1.000
_cell.angle_alpha   90.00
_cell.angle_beta   90.00
_cell.angle_gamma   90.00
#
_symmetry.space_group_name_H-M   'P 1'
#
loop_
_entity.id
_entity.type
_entity.pdbx_description
1 polymer ?
#
loop_
_entity_poly.entity_id
_entity_poly.type
_entity_poly.pdbx_seq_one_letter_code
_entity_poly.pdbx_strand_id
1 'polypeptide(L)'
;AGASDSRDHAGVEPHRVPGTVHGPGYSGGSGITGMYQHPQGWSFADTFHTFAVDWKPGEITWFVDGQQFHRVTRASVGANAWVFDQQFFLILNVAVGGQWPGYPDGTTQLPQQMKVDYVRVYDNGSGSSNPGNPGTGLPTGTGAVRAANGMCIDVPWADPTDGNPVQIVTCSGNAAQTWTRGSDGTVRALGLCLDVRDGSTTRGAAVQG
;
A
#
# COMPACT_ATOMS: atom_id res chain seq x y z
N ALA A 1 14.46 -12.79 13.57
CA ALA A 1 13.43 -11.88 13.06
C ALA A 1 14.08 -10.88 12.12
N GLY A 2 13.38 -10.50 11.08
CA GLY A 2 13.79 -9.46 10.16
C GLY A 2 12.68 -8.39 10.10
N ALA A 3 13.04 -7.18 9.72
CA ALA A 3 12.13 -6.08 9.51
C ALA A 3 12.48 -5.34 8.22
N SER A 4 11.48 -4.77 7.57
CA SER A 4 11.65 -3.87 6.43
C SER A 4 10.92 -2.57 6.73
N ASP A 5 11.65 -1.47 6.76
CA ASP A 5 11.11 -0.15 7.00
C ASP A 5 10.88 0.54 5.65
N SER A 6 9.65 0.90 5.35
CA SER A 6 9.30 1.58 4.11
C SER A 6 9.17 3.10 4.29
N ARG A 7 9.11 3.57 5.53
CA ARG A 7 9.05 4.98 5.87
C ARG A 7 9.58 5.19 7.27
N ASP A 8 10.82 5.63 7.34
CA ASP A 8 11.41 6.11 8.57
C ASP A 8 11.78 7.58 8.39
N HIS A 9 10.76 8.44 8.53
CA HIS A 9 10.90 9.88 8.32
C HIS A 9 11.33 10.53 9.62
N ALA A 10 12.59 10.93 9.69
CA ALA A 10 13.08 11.75 10.77
C ALA A 10 12.70 13.22 10.53
N GLY A 11 12.07 13.87 11.51
CA GLY A 11 11.67 15.28 11.40
C GLY A 11 12.85 16.23 11.12
N VAL A 12 14.07 15.81 11.41
CA VAL A 12 15.31 16.55 11.10
C VAL A 12 15.70 16.56 9.62
N GLU A 13 15.18 15.61 8.82
CA GLU A 13 15.42 15.50 7.38
C GLU A 13 14.09 15.33 6.62
N PRO A 14 13.20 16.32 6.63
CA PRO A 14 11.83 16.17 6.15
C PRO A 14 11.70 15.90 4.64
N HIS A 15 12.78 16.08 3.90
CA HIS A 15 12.86 15.87 2.44
C HIS A 15 13.45 14.51 2.03
N ARG A 16 13.72 13.63 3.02
CA ARG A 16 14.35 12.32 2.78
C ARG A 16 13.53 11.18 3.38
N VAL A 17 13.51 10.05 2.68
CA VAL A 17 12.84 8.82 3.12
C VAL A 17 13.79 7.65 2.93
N PRO A 18 14.21 6.97 4.00
CA PRO A 18 14.96 5.73 3.88
C PRO A 18 14.03 4.53 3.60
N GLY A 19 14.55 3.57 2.84
CA GLY A 19 14.02 2.22 2.74
C GLY A 19 15.09 1.26 3.25
N THR A 20 14.81 0.51 4.29
CA THR A 20 15.82 -0.27 5.00
C THR A 20 15.35 -1.70 5.23
N VAL A 21 16.27 -2.66 5.12
CA VAL A 21 16.06 -4.01 5.65
C VAL A 21 16.99 -4.28 6.81
N HIS A 22 16.45 -4.96 7.82
CA HIS A 22 17.17 -5.44 8.98
C HIS A 22 17.03 -6.95 9.12
N GLY A 23 18.13 -7.63 9.40
CA GLY A 23 18.16 -9.07 9.63
C GLY A 23 19.40 -9.49 10.41
N PRO A 24 19.61 -10.80 10.62
CA PRO A 24 20.78 -11.32 11.31
C PRO A 24 22.06 -10.90 10.58
N GLY A 25 22.95 -10.15 11.27
CA GLY A 25 24.21 -9.64 10.75
C GLY A 25 24.10 -8.29 10.00
N TYR A 26 22.88 -7.77 9.77
CA TYR A 26 22.64 -6.45 9.16
C TYR A 26 21.45 -5.76 9.85
N SER A 27 21.59 -5.42 11.11
CA SER A 27 20.56 -4.74 11.92
C SER A 27 21.10 -3.49 12.60
N GLY A 28 20.20 -2.68 13.16
CA GLY A 28 20.56 -1.38 13.74
C GLY A 28 21.29 -0.50 12.72
N GLY A 29 22.38 0.11 13.07
CA GLY A 29 23.19 0.96 12.17
C GLY A 29 23.83 0.23 10.98
N SER A 30 23.76 -1.10 10.93
CA SER A 30 24.26 -1.92 9.82
C SER A 30 23.14 -2.38 8.87
N GLY A 31 21.94 -1.85 9.00
CA GLY A 31 20.84 -2.11 8.08
C GLY A 31 21.20 -1.74 6.64
N ILE A 32 20.68 -2.49 5.66
CA ILE A 32 20.90 -2.19 4.25
C ILE A 32 19.88 -1.15 3.82
N THR A 33 20.32 0.07 3.62
CA THR A 33 19.49 1.26 3.42
C THR A 33 19.71 1.88 2.05
N GLY A 34 18.62 2.18 1.34
CA GLY A 34 18.60 3.16 0.25
C GLY A 34 17.86 4.42 0.69
N MET A 35 18.25 5.57 0.15
CA MET A 35 17.68 6.86 0.50
C MET A 35 17.01 7.49 -0.69
N TYR A 36 15.74 7.85 -0.56
CA TYR A 36 15.05 8.74 -1.50
C TYR A 36 15.16 10.18 -1.00
N GLN A 37 15.52 11.07 -1.87
CA GLN A 37 15.48 12.51 -1.61
C GLN A 37 14.47 13.16 -2.55
N HIS A 38 13.58 13.99 -1.98
CA HIS A 38 12.60 14.70 -2.78
C HIS A 38 13.30 15.58 -3.82
N PRO A 39 13.00 15.47 -5.14
CA PRO A 39 13.76 16.16 -6.20
C PRO A 39 13.80 17.68 -6.07
N GLN A 40 12.73 18.29 -5.53
CA GLN A 40 12.64 19.72 -5.28
C GLN A 40 13.05 20.11 -3.85
N GLY A 41 13.44 19.15 -3.01
CA GLY A 41 13.80 19.40 -1.62
C GLY A 41 12.62 19.77 -0.71
N TRP A 42 11.37 19.50 -1.15
CA TRP A 42 10.19 19.76 -0.33
C TRP A 42 10.05 18.73 0.79
N SER A 43 9.31 19.12 1.84
CA SER A 43 9.01 18.24 2.95
C SER A 43 7.95 17.20 2.55
N PHE A 44 8.17 15.93 2.91
CA PHE A 44 7.16 14.89 2.81
C PHE A 44 5.99 15.06 3.79
N ALA A 45 6.05 16.03 4.71
CA ALA A 45 4.97 16.36 5.60
C ALA A 45 3.94 17.33 4.99
N ASP A 46 4.27 17.98 3.86
CA ASP A 46 3.44 19.04 3.29
C ASP A 46 2.21 18.50 2.55
N THR A 47 2.29 17.31 1.97
CA THR A 47 1.19 16.68 1.23
C THR A 47 1.13 15.17 1.48
N PHE A 48 0.09 14.51 0.94
CA PHE A 48 0.04 13.05 0.91
C PHE A 48 0.95 12.51 -0.19
N HIS A 49 1.71 11.47 0.16
CA HIS A 49 2.59 10.74 -0.74
C HIS A 49 2.29 9.24 -0.67
N THR A 50 2.52 8.54 -1.78
CA THR A 50 2.39 7.09 -1.82
C THR A 50 3.74 6.44 -1.55
N PHE A 51 3.82 5.68 -0.46
CA PHE A 51 4.97 4.84 -0.14
C PHE A 51 4.60 3.39 -0.43
N ALA A 52 5.40 2.71 -1.25
CA ALA A 52 5.10 1.34 -1.62
C ALA A 52 6.33 0.44 -1.51
N VAL A 53 6.06 -0.82 -1.23
CA VAL A 53 7.06 -1.89 -1.23
C VAL A 53 6.54 -3.01 -2.13
N ASP A 54 7.32 -3.39 -3.13
CA ASP A 54 7.12 -4.63 -3.88
C ASP A 54 7.98 -5.70 -3.21
N TRP A 55 7.31 -6.67 -2.61
CA TRP A 55 7.94 -7.72 -1.84
C TRP A 55 7.69 -9.07 -2.50
N LYS A 56 8.77 -9.65 -3.01
CA LYS A 56 8.79 -10.94 -3.68
C LYS A 56 9.74 -11.91 -2.97
N PRO A 57 9.61 -13.22 -3.20
CA PRO A 57 10.61 -14.17 -2.73
C PRO A 57 12.01 -13.78 -3.22
N GLY A 58 12.91 -13.52 -2.27
CA GLY A 58 14.31 -13.15 -2.55
C GLY A 58 14.56 -11.71 -2.98
N GLU A 59 13.54 -10.84 -2.98
CA GLU A 59 13.68 -9.44 -3.42
C GLU A 59 12.69 -8.52 -2.72
N ILE A 60 13.15 -7.32 -2.37
CA ILE A 60 12.31 -6.22 -1.88
C ILE A 60 12.70 -4.95 -2.63
N THR A 61 11.70 -4.20 -3.13
CA THR A 61 11.89 -2.95 -3.86
C THR A 61 11.01 -1.85 -3.28
N TRP A 62 11.56 -0.65 -3.07
CA TRP A 62 10.85 0.49 -2.49
C TRP A 62 10.57 1.56 -3.52
N PHE A 63 9.44 2.21 -3.34
CA PHE A 63 8.96 3.28 -4.21
C PHE A 63 8.40 4.44 -3.40
N VAL A 64 8.61 5.66 -3.90
CA VAL A 64 7.93 6.88 -3.47
C VAL A 64 7.24 7.47 -4.68
N ASP A 65 5.94 7.70 -4.61
CA ASP A 65 5.10 8.25 -5.70
C ASP A 65 5.31 7.52 -7.05
N GLY A 66 5.44 6.18 -6.97
CA GLY A 66 5.69 5.32 -8.11
C GLY A 66 7.13 5.28 -8.61
N GLN A 67 8.03 6.08 -8.05
CA GLN A 67 9.45 6.07 -8.41
C GLN A 67 10.23 5.09 -7.54
N GLN A 68 10.85 4.10 -8.18
CA GLN A 68 11.76 3.18 -7.49
C GLN A 68 13.00 3.92 -7.02
N PHE A 69 13.37 3.73 -5.75
CA PHE A 69 14.60 4.33 -5.21
C PHE A 69 15.56 3.33 -4.55
N HIS A 70 15.05 2.18 -4.12
CA HIS A 70 15.89 1.16 -3.49
C HIS A 70 15.45 -0.24 -3.88
N ARG A 71 16.41 -1.16 -3.92
CA ARG A 71 16.16 -2.58 -4.20
C ARG A 71 17.19 -3.41 -3.46
N VAL A 72 16.72 -4.38 -2.71
CA VAL A 72 17.54 -5.36 -1.99
C VAL A 72 17.16 -6.76 -2.43
N THR A 73 18.16 -7.57 -2.72
CA THR A 73 17.98 -8.97 -3.12
C THR A 73 18.68 -9.88 -2.13
N ARG A 74 18.42 -11.18 -2.26
CA ARG A 74 19.14 -12.21 -1.49
C ARG A 74 20.67 -12.07 -1.61
N ALA A 75 21.18 -11.65 -2.77
CA ALA A 75 22.61 -11.40 -2.97
C ALA A 75 23.11 -10.17 -2.20
N SER A 76 22.26 -9.19 -1.94
CA SER A 76 22.63 -7.95 -1.23
C SER A 76 23.01 -8.18 0.23
N VAL A 77 22.52 -9.26 0.85
CA VAL A 77 22.85 -9.60 2.24
C VAL A 77 24.13 -10.42 2.38
N GLY A 78 24.79 -10.77 1.25
CA GLY A 78 26.05 -11.49 1.23
C GLY A 78 25.94 -12.87 1.86
N ALA A 79 26.84 -13.15 2.82
CA ALA A 79 26.82 -14.41 3.58
C ALA A 79 25.76 -14.48 4.67
N ASN A 80 25.04 -13.39 4.94
CA ASN A 80 24.01 -13.36 5.97
C ASN A 80 22.71 -14.02 5.48
N ALA A 81 21.86 -14.40 6.44
CA ALA A 81 20.58 -15.03 6.12
C ALA A 81 19.58 -14.05 5.52
N TRP A 82 18.99 -14.41 4.39
CA TRP A 82 17.79 -13.75 3.87
C TRP A 82 16.57 -14.26 4.64
N VAL A 83 15.87 -13.37 5.34
CA VAL A 83 14.79 -13.73 6.27
C VAL A 83 13.42 -13.21 5.83
N PHE A 84 13.30 -12.69 4.61
CA PHE A 84 12.10 -11.99 4.14
C PHE A 84 11.14 -12.84 3.28
N ASP A 85 11.36 -14.15 3.18
CA ASP A 85 10.45 -15.08 2.46
C ASP A 85 9.38 -15.68 3.39
N GLN A 86 9.13 -15.03 4.54
CA GLN A 86 8.15 -15.45 5.54
C GLN A 86 7.01 -14.44 5.61
N GLN A 87 5.95 -14.79 6.31
CA GLN A 87 4.86 -13.86 6.57
C GLN A 87 5.30 -12.74 7.49
N PHE A 88 4.93 -11.51 7.13
CA PHE A 88 5.14 -10.30 7.92
C PHE A 88 3.80 -9.58 8.11
N PHE A 89 3.77 -8.71 9.10
CA PHE A 89 2.65 -7.81 9.34
C PHE A 89 3.10 -6.35 9.24
N LEU A 90 2.17 -5.47 8.94
CA LEU A 90 2.42 -4.04 8.85
C LEU A 90 2.38 -3.41 10.24
N ILE A 91 3.31 -2.51 10.51
CA ILE A 91 3.30 -1.64 11.68
C ILE A 91 3.35 -0.20 11.17
N LEU A 92 2.42 0.63 11.65
CA LEU A 92 2.41 2.06 11.46
C LEU A 92 2.55 2.71 12.83
N ASN A 93 3.57 3.54 13.02
CA ASN A 93 3.81 4.22 14.29
C ASN A 93 4.31 5.65 14.10
N VAL A 94 4.13 6.47 15.12
CA VAL A 94 4.79 7.77 15.27
C VAL A 94 5.64 7.68 16.52
N ALA A 95 6.96 7.72 16.32
CA ALA A 95 7.91 7.75 17.42
C ALA A 95 8.19 9.17 17.85
N VAL A 96 8.24 9.40 19.15
CA VAL A 96 8.59 10.70 19.74
C VAL A 96 9.90 10.54 20.51
N GLY A 97 10.96 11.17 19.99
CA GLY A 97 12.28 11.09 20.57
C GLY A 97 13.02 9.78 20.27
N GLY A 98 14.29 9.78 20.54
CA GLY A 98 15.21 8.65 20.32
C GLY A 98 16.58 9.11 19.87
N GLN A 99 17.54 8.19 19.87
CA GLN A 99 18.92 8.51 19.50
C GLN A 99 19.05 8.93 18.03
N TRP A 100 18.21 8.38 17.16
CA TRP A 100 18.26 8.64 15.73
C TRP A 100 17.42 9.86 15.31
N PRO A 101 16.12 9.99 15.69
CA PRO A 101 15.32 11.17 15.33
C PRO A 101 15.63 12.40 16.19
N GLY A 102 16.45 12.29 17.21
CA GLY A 102 16.65 13.31 18.22
C GLY A 102 15.58 13.28 19.33
N TYR A 103 15.82 14.02 20.38
CA TYR A 103 14.86 14.15 21.49
C TYR A 103 14.01 15.40 21.34
N PRO A 104 12.76 15.39 21.83
CA PRO A 104 11.94 16.60 21.89
C PRO A 104 12.64 17.72 22.67
N ASP A 105 12.48 18.95 22.20
CA ASP A 105 12.98 20.16 22.84
C ASP A 105 11.91 21.25 22.90
N GLY A 106 12.28 22.45 23.29
CA GLY A 106 11.36 23.58 23.43
C GLY A 106 10.71 24.05 22.11
N THR A 107 11.19 23.56 20.96
CA THR A 107 10.61 23.84 19.63
C THR A 107 9.63 22.77 19.18
N THR A 108 9.60 21.61 19.85
CA THR A 108 8.74 20.48 19.51
C THR A 108 7.28 20.84 19.81
N GLN A 109 6.47 20.88 18.77
CA GLN A 109 5.04 21.16 18.89
C GLN A 109 4.24 19.87 19.05
N LEU A 110 3.37 19.80 20.04
CA LEU A 110 2.46 18.69 20.31
C LEU A 110 1.01 19.18 20.39
N PRO A 111 0.01 18.38 19.99
CA PRO A 111 0.13 17.01 19.47
C PRO A 111 0.57 16.94 18.01
N GLN A 112 1.34 15.91 17.63
CA GLN A 112 1.69 15.58 16.25
C GLN A 112 0.84 14.41 15.74
N GLN A 113 0.55 14.39 14.45
CA GLN A 113 -0.29 13.38 13.83
C GLN A 113 0.34 12.88 12.54
N MET A 114 0.38 11.56 12.37
CA MET A 114 0.56 10.92 11.07
C MET A 114 -0.82 10.60 10.51
N LYS A 115 -1.13 11.16 9.33
CA LYS A 115 -2.39 10.90 8.64
C LYS A 115 -2.16 9.83 7.59
N VAL A 116 -2.95 8.76 7.62
CA VAL A 116 -2.93 7.68 6.63
C VAL A 116 -4.29 7.68 5.95
N ASP A 117 -4.28 7.90 4.63
CA ASP A 117 -5.51 7.89 3.83
C ASP A 117 -5.95 6.45 3.58
N TYR A 118 -5.03 5.60 3.12
CA TYR A 118 -5.29 4.19 2.92
C TYR A 118 -4.05 3.32 3.11
N VAL A 119 -4.29 2.05 3.39
CA VAL A 119 -3.31 0.96 3.27
C VAL A 119 -3.89 -0.07 2.31
N ARG A 120 -3.14 -0.44 1.27
CA ARG A 120 -3.54 -1.44 0.28
C ARG A 120 -2.47 -2.50 0.17
N VAL A 121 -2.89 -3.76 0.18
CA VAL A 121 -2.04 -4.92 -0.07
C VAL A 121 -2.54 -5.60 -1.33
N TYR A 122 -1.64 -5.82 -2.27
CA TYR A 122 -1.92 -6.51 -3.52
C TYR A 122 -1.21 -7.86 -3.50
N ASP A 123 -1.93 -8.91 -3.84
CA ASP A 123 -1.30 -10.20 -4.10
C ASP A 123 -0.84 -10.24 -5.57
N ASN A 124 0.46 -10.38 -5.75
CA ASN A 124 1.05 -10.62 -7.06
C ASN A 124 0.85 -12.10 -7.45
N GLY A 125 -0.39 -12.59 -7.40
CA GLY A 125 -0.72 -13.90 -7.96
C GLY A 125 -0.07 -14.04 -9.33
N SER A 126 0.53 -15.16 -9.64
CA SER A 126 1.44 -15.54 -10.74
C SER A 126 1.13 -14.96 -12.14
N GLY A 127 1.00 -13.65 -12.23
CA GLY A 127 0.74 -12.87 -13.45
C GLY A 127 1.54 -11.59 -13.40
N SER A 128 2.66 -11.59 -14.09
CA SER A 128 3.55 -10.46 -14.33
C SER A 128 2.81 -9.13 -14.50
N SER A 129 2.93 -8.23 -13.53
CA SER A 129 2.67 -6.82 -13.77
C SER A 129 3.52 -5.97 -12.84
N ASN A 130 4.28 -5.11 -13.45
CA ASN A 130 5.26 -4.18 -12.92
C ASN A 130 4.59 -3.15 -11.97
N PRO A 131 5.00 -2.99 -10.67
CA PRO A 131 4.39 -2.03 -9.76
C PRO A 131 4.82 -0.57 -9.98
N GLY A 132 5.42 -0.28 -11.12
CA GLY A 132 6.00 1.04 -11.43
C GLY A 132 5.04 2.07 -12.03
N ASN A 133 3.71 1.85 -12.03
CA ASN A 133 2.78 2.87 -12.53
C ASN A 133 1.46 2.86 -11.74
N PRO A 134 1.17 3.87 -10.88
CA PRO A 134 -0.13 4.02 -10.25
C PRO A 134 -1.25 4.44 -11.21
N GLY A 135 -0.94 4.59 -12.48
CA GLY A 135 -1.91 4.85 -13.54
C GLY A 135 -1.94 3.71 -14.54
N THR A 136 -3.00 2.92 -14.58
CA THR A 136 -3.43 2.04 -15.65
C THR A 136 -3.19 0.54 -15.55
N GLY A 137 -3.25 -0.12 -14.40
CA GLY A 137 -3.18 -1.56 -14.54
C GLY A 137 -3.38 -2.43 -13.32
N LEU A 138 -4.52 -2.33 -12.64
CA LEU A 138 -4.96 -3.47 -11.85
C LEU A 138 -5.17 -4.67 -12.81
N PRO A 139 -4.74 -5.90 -12.49
CA PRO A 139 -4.86 -7.02 -13.42
C PRO A 139 -6.32 -7.18 -13.88
N THR A 140 -6.51 -7.32 -15.18
CA THR A 140 -7.82 -7.74 -15.74
C THR A 140 -8.11 -9.13 -15.23
N GLY A 141 -9.33 -9.38 -14.80
CA GLY A 141 -9.70 -10.69 -14.30
C GLY A 141 -11.10 -10.71 -13.74
N THR A 142 -11.58 -11.91 -13.50
CA THR A 142 -12.90 -12.16 -12.92
C THR A 142 -12.73 -12.85 -11.57
N GLY A 143 -13.41 -12.34 -10.55
CA GLY A 143 -13.36 -12.92 -9.21
C GLY A 143 -14.15 -12.11 -8.19
N ALA A 144 -14.12 -12.56 -6.94
CA ALA A 144 -14.77 -11.86 -5.85
C ALA A 144 -13.93 -10.66 -5.40
N VAL A 145 -14.59 -9.50 -5.24
CA VAL A 145 -13.99 -8.34 -4.57
C VAL A 145 -14.24 -8.46 -3.08
N ARG A 146 -13.17 -8.53 -2.29
CA ARG A 146 -13.23 -8.75 -0.85
C ARG A 146 -12.89 -7.48 -0.07
N ALA A 147 -13.68 -7.20 0.94
CA ALA A 147 -13.36 -6.20 1.95
C ALA A 147 -12.31 -6.75 2.95
N ALA A 148 -11.69 -5.85 3.71
CA ALA A 148 -10.65 -6.20 4.69
C ALA A 148 -11.10 -7.19 5.77
N ASN A 149 -12.41 -7.25 6.06
CA ASN A 149 -13.02 -8.20 6.99
C ASN A 149 -13.31 -9.58 6.35
N GLY A 150 -12.86 -9.83 5.12
CA GLY A 150 -13.05 -11.08 4.40
C GLY A 150 -14.41 -11.26 3.74
N MET A 151 -15.33 -10.32 3.90
CA MET A 151 -16.64 -10.31 3.24
C MET A 151 -16.52 -9.88 1.78
N CYS A 152 -17.55 -10.15 0.96
CA CYS A 152 -17.57 -9.86 -0.46
C CYS A 152 -18.50 -8.69 -0.81
N ILE A 153 -18.11 -7.90 -1.82
CA ILE A 153 -19.00 -6.94 -2.46
C ILE A 153 -20.00 -7.72 -3.31
N ASP A 154 -21.26 -7.38 -3.17
CA ASP A 154 -22.39 -8.11 -3.71
C ASP A 154 -23.43 -7.15 -4.30
N VAL A 155 -24.03 -7.53 -5.43
CA VAL A 155 -25.19 -6.86 -6.00
C VAL A 155 -26.44 -7.47 -5.36
N PRO A 156 -27.20 -6.72 -4.53
CA PRO A 156 -28.34 -7.27 -3.79
C PRO A 156 -29.33 -7.98 -4.70
N TRP A 157 -29.72 -9.18 -4.32
CA TRP A 157 -30.70 -10.03 -5.03
C TRP A 157 -30.31 -10.43 -6.45
N ALA A 158 -29.03 -10.18 -6.84
CA ALA A 158 -28.55 -10.28 -8.22
C ALA A 158 -29.39 -9.42 -9.19
N ASP A 159 -29.91 -8.31 -8.72
CA ASP A 159 -30.77 -7.40 -9.48
C ASP A 159 -29.89 -6.48 -10.36
N PRO A 160 -29.94 -6.62 -11.70
CA PRO A 160 -29.12 -5.84 -12.62
C PRO A 160 -29.74 -4.46 -12.96
N THR A 161 -30.56 -3.92 -12.07
CA THR A 161 -31.11 -2.58 -12.26
C THR A 161 -30.04 -1.52 -11.99
N ASP A 162 -29.85 -0.61 -12.94
CA ASP A 162 -28.93 0.51 -12.84
C ASP A 162 -29.22 1.37 -11.61
N GLY A 163 -28.15 1.74 -10.90
CA GLY A 163 -28.24 2.50 -9.66
C GLY A 163 -28.55 1.65 -8.40
N ASN A 164 -28.58 0.32 -8.53
CA ASN A 164 -28.79 -0.57 -7.39
C ASN A 164 -27.59 -0.47 -6.42
N PRO A 165 -27.76 -0.10 -5.14
CA PRO A 165 -26.66 0.02 -4.19
C PRO A 165 -26.01 -1.33 -3.95
N VAL A 166 -24.68 -1.39 -4.03
CA VAL A 166 -23.94 -2.61 -3.65
C VAL A 166 -23.88 -2.75 -2.14
N GLN A 167 -23.75 -3.99 -1.67
CA GLN A 167 -23.65 -4.34 -0.26
C GLN A 167 -22.39 -5.16 0.02
N ILE A 168 -22.04 -5.30 1.30
CA ILE A 168 -20.97 -6.18 1.77
C ILE A 168 -21.58 -7.31 2.57
N VAL A 169 -21.43 -8.55 2.11
CA VAL A 169 -22.04 -9.74 2.72
C VAL A 169 -21.06 -10.92 2.76
N THR A 170 -21.46 -11.99 3.41
CA THR A 170 -20.69 -13.24 3.41
C THR A 170 -20.46 -13.73 1.98
N CYS A 171 -19.23 -14.13 1.67
CA CYS A 171 -18.90 -14.64 0.34
C CYS A 171 -19.61 -15.96 0.06
N SER A 172 -20.40 -15.98 -0.99
CA SER A 172 -21.15 -17.16 -1.47
C SER A 172 -20.59 -17.71 -2.78
N GLY A 173 -19.81 -16.90 -3.51
CA GLY A 173 -19.25 -17.25 -4.82
C GLY A 173 -20.28 -17.24 -5.96
N ASN A 174 -21.46 -16.65 -5.75
CA ASN A 174 -22.50 -16.53 -6.77
C ASN A 174 -22.18 -15.42 -7.80
N ALA A 175 -23.02 -15.30 -8.84
CA ALA A 175 -22.83 -14.33 -9.92
C ALA A 175 -22.89 -12.86 -9.43
N ALA A 176 -23.66 -12.57 -8.37
CA ALA A 176 -23.76 -11.24 -7.78
C ALA A 176 -22.51 -10.78 -7.05
N GLN A 177 -21.59 -11.71 -6.76
CA GLN A 177 -20.28 -11.46 -6.13
C GLN A 177 -19.12 -11.68 -7.10
N THR A 178 -19.42 -11.97 -8.35
CA THR A 178 -18.41 -12.22 -9.39
C THR A 178 -18.21 -10.93 -10.20
N TRP A 179 -17.12 -10.25 -9.93
CA TRP A 179 -16.75 -8.99 -10.54
C TRP A 179 -15.69 -9.20 -11.61
N THR A 180 -15.88 -8.59 -12.76
CA THR A 180 -14.89 -8.60 -13.86
C THR A 180 -14.30 -7.21 -14.00
N ARG A 181 -12.99 -7.14 -13.97
CA ARG A 181 -12.28 -5.92 -14.29
C ARG A 181 -11.89 -5.89 -15.76
N GLY A 182 -12.38 -4.86 -16.45
CA GLY A 182 -12.07 -4.59 -17.85
C GLY A 182 -10.71 -3.92 -18.03
N SER A 183 -10.16 -4.05 -19.24
CA SER A 183 -8.96 -3.33 -19.66
C SER A 183 -9.20 -1.80 -19.79
N ASP A 184 -10.46 -1.40 -19.84
CA ASP A 184 -10.93 -0.02 -19.82
C ASP A 184 -10.93 0.61 -18.42
N GLY A 185 -10.50 -0.13 -17.40
CA GLY A 185 -10.45 0.32 -16.02
C GLY A 185 -11.78 0.17 -15.25
N THR A 186 -12.84 -0.33 -15.89
CA THR A 186 -14.12 -0.57 -15.23
C THR A 186 -14.11 -1.85 -14.41
N VAL A 187 -14.96 -1.92 -13.39
CA VAL A 187 -15.26 -3.12 -12.60
C VAL A 187 -16.75 -3.43 -12.80
N ARG A 188 -17.08 -4.63 -13.27
CA ARG A 188 -18.45 -4.97 -13.68
C ARG A 188 -18.91 -6.28 -13.03
N ALA A 189 -20.19 -6.31 -12.63
CA ALA A 189 -20.89 -7.53 -12.26
C ALA A 189 -22.31 -7.50 -12.85
N LEU A 190 -22.80 -8.64 -13.32
CA LEU A 190 -24.16 -8.77 -13.92
C LEU A 190 -24.42 -7.77 -15.07
N GLY A 191 -23.38 -7.28 -15.74
CA GLY A 191 -23.49 -6.25 -16.79
C GLY A 191 -23.46 -4.82 -16.31
N LEU A 192 -23.53 -4.56 -15.00
CA LEU A 192 -23.45 -3.23 -14.40
C LEU A 192 -21.99 -2.81 -14.15
N CYS A 193 -21.73 -1.52 -14.24
CA CYS A 193 -20.44 -0.94 -13.81
C CYS A 193 -20.52 -0.50 -12.35
N LEU A 194 -19.54 -0.88 -11.54
CA LEU A 194 -19.39 -0.33 -10.20
C LEU A 194 -18.98 1.14 -10.28
N ASP A 195 -19.77 2.04 -9.75
CA ASP A 195 -19.49 3.47 -9.72
C ASP A 195 -19.86 4.12 -8.38
N VAL A 196 -19.52 5.41 -8.25
CA VAL A 196 -19.95 6.22 -7.11
C VAL A 196 -21.19 7.01 -7.53
N ARG A 197 -22.27 6.86 -6.77
CA ARG A 197 -23.56 7.52 -7.04
C ARG A 197 -23.37 9.01 -7.34
N ASP A 198 -23.97 9.46 -8.44
CA ASP A 198 -23.93 10.86 -8.91
C ASP A 198 -22.51 11.40 -9.17
N GLY A 199 -21.52 10.53 -9.34
CA GLY A 199 -20.11 10.94 -9.49
C GLY A 199 -19.57 11.72 -8.27
N SER A 200 -20.15 11.50 -7.09
CA SER A 200 -19.83 12.26 -5.88
C SER A 200 -18.37 12.04 -5.45
N THR A 201 -17.67 13.12 -5.15
CA THR A 201 -16.34 13.10 -4.53
C THR A 201 -16.38 13.22 -3.00
N THR A 202 -17.57 13.25 -2.43
CA THR A 202 -17.76 13.38 -0.97
C THR A 202 -17.39 12.07 -0.27
N ARG A 203 -16.65 12.17 0.81
CA ARG A 203 -16.31 11.00 1.64
C ARG A 203 -17.58 10.34 2.17
N GLY A 204 -17.68 9.03 1.98
CA GLY A 204 -18.86 8.25 2.38
C GLY A 204 -19.99 8.24 1.35
N ALA A 205 -19.75 8.73 0.13
CA ALA A 205 -20.70 8.59 -0.96
C ALA A 205 -21.06 7.12 -1.22
N ALA A 206 -22.30 6.87 -1.58
CA ALA A 206 -22.79 5.51 -1.87
C ALA A 206 -22.13 4.98 -3.16
N VAL A 207 -21.88 3.68 -3.19
CA VAL A 207 -21.42 2.95 -4.38
C VAL A 207 -22.58 2.10 -4.89
N GLN A 208 -22.74 2.06 -6.20
CA GLN A 208 -23.83 1.40 -6.90
C GLN A 208 -23.32 0.64 -8.14
N GLY A 209 -24.16 -0.21 -8.69
CA GLY A 209 -23.94 -0.91 -9.95
C GLY A 209 -24.87 -0.41 -11.06
#